data_b74688c09ad3c9d809811da59eafca79
#
_entry.id   b74688c09ad3c9d809811da59eafca79
#
_cell.length_a   1.000
_cell.length_b   1.000
_cell.length_c   1.000
_cell.angle_alpha   90.00
_cell.angle_beta   90.00
_cell.angle_gamma   90.00
#
_symmetry.space_group_name_H-M   'P 1'
#
loop_
_entity.id
_entity.type
_entity.pdbx_description
1 polymer ?
#
loop_
_entity_poly.entity_id
_entity_poly.type
_entity_poly.pdbx_seq_one_letter_code
_entity_poly.pdbx_strand_id
1 'polypeptide(L)'
;MPTVRLVPMTEEQYLAYRSTSDEGYAQDIASSGSMSLEDARAKSAADFARLLPDGLATENERFWTAYDAETGAEVGLIWVHFETRSEGLTAFGYDFQVLEELRRHGYGRAIMTATEDVLREQGVVSVGLNVFGDNLGARSLYEQMGFEVTSVQMRKRLT
;
A
#
# COMPACT_ATOMS: atom_id res chain seq x y z
N MET A 1 13.83 6.62 -17.38
CA MET A 1 12.81 6.10 -16.47
C MET A 1 13.41 5.05 -15.56
N PRO A 2 13.23 5.13 -14.23
CA PRO A 2 13.77 4.12 -13.34
C PRO A 2 13.06 2.78 -13.54
N THR A 3 13.77 1.72 -13.27
CA THR A 3 13.25 0.36 -13.26
C THR A 3 13.44 -0.20 -11.85
N VAL A 4 12.44 -0.90 -11.35
CA VAL A 4 12.40 -1.40 -9.98
C VAL A 4 12.32 -2.92 -9.98
N ARG A 5 13.02 -3.52 -9.04
CA ARG A 5 12.94 -4.95 -8.74
C ARG A 5 12.26 -5.14 -7.38
N LEU A 6 11.25 -6.00 -7.33
CA LEU A 6 10.57 -6.35 -6.09
C LEU A 6 11.19 -7.60 -5.48
N VAL A 7 11.51 -7.51 -4.20
CA VAL A 7 12.09 -8.62 -3.44
C VAL A 7 11.20 -8.87 -2.21
N PRO A 8 10.86 -10.13 -1.89
CA PRO A 8 10.11 -10.41 -0.68
C PRO A 8 10.73 -9.73 0.53
N MET A 9 9.89 -9.05 1.31
CA MET A 9 10.33 -8.30 2.49
C MET A 9 10.91 -9.26 3.53
N THR A 10 12.03 -8.88 4.14
CA THR A 10 12.61 -9.64 5.25
C THR A 10 11.85 -9.35 6.54
N GLU A 11 11.99 -10.23 7.55
CA GLU A 11 11.38 -10.01 8.86
C GLU A 11 11.86 -8.71 9.49
N GLU A 12 13.13 -8.39 9.37
CA GLU A 12 13.69 -7.13 9.88
C GLU A 12 13.04 -5.92 9.21
N GLN A 13 12.92 -5.95 7.89
CA GLN A 13 12.25 -4.89 7.12
C GLN A 13 10.78 -4.77 7.51
N TYR A 14 10.10 -5.89 7.71
CA TYR A 14 8.70 -5.92 8.12
C TYR A 14 8.50 -5.28 9.50
N LEU A 15 9.34 -5.62 10.46
CA LEU A 15 9.23 -5.04 11.80
C LEU A 15 9.47 -3.53 11.78
N ALA A 16 10.44 -3.07 10.99
CA ALA A 16 10.69 -1.64 10.80
C ALA A 16 9.49 -0.94 10.14
N TYR A 17 8.92 -1.54 9.11
CA TYR A 17 7.73 -1.03 8.44
C TYR A 17 6.55 -0.93 9.42
N ARG A 18 6.28 -1.98 10.19
CA ARG A 18 5.16 -2.00 11.13
C ARG A 18 5.28 -0.93 12.21
N SER A 19 6.48 -0.68 12.73
CA SER A 19 6.68 0.31 13.76
C SER A 19 6.31 1.73 13.31
N THR A 20 6.51 2.06 12.04
CA THR A 20 6.16 3.37 11.48
C THR A 20 4.74 3.42 10.93
N SER A 21 4.25 2.35 10.32
CA SER A 21 2.91 2.32 9.71
C SER A 21 1.79 2.32 10.74
N ASP A 22 1.97 1.63 11.86
CA ASP A 22 0.98 1.60 12.94
C ASP A 22 0.78 3.00 13.51
N GLU A 23 1.86 3.72 13.78
CA GLU A 23 1.79 5.10 14.30
C GLU A 23 1.24 6.07 13.25
N GLY A 24 1.67 5.94 11.99
CA GLY A 24 1.16 6.77 10.90
C GLY A 24 -0.35 6.64 10.72
N TYR A 25 -0.85 5.41 10.75
CA TYR A 25 -2.29 5.14 10.66
C TYR A 25 -3.04 5.73 11.86
N ALA A 26 -2.50 5.59 13.07
CA ALA A 26 -3.09 6.18 14.28
C ALA A 26 -3.14 7.71 14.20
N GLN A 27 -2.06 8.34 13.72
CA GLN A 27 -2.02 9.79 13.52
C GLN A 27 -3.07 10.26 12.51
N ASP A 28 -3.26 9.52 11.42
CA ASP A 28 -4.25 9.85 10.40
C ASP A 28 -5.67 9.76 10.97
N ILE A 29 -5.96 8.73 11.76
CA ILE A 29 -7.27 8.59 12.43
C ILE A 29 -7.50 9.75 13.40
N ALA A 30 -6.53 10.06 14.24
CA ALA A 30 -6.65 11.13 15.23
C ALA A 30 -6.82 12.50 14.56
N SER A 31 -6.07 12.78 13.50
CA SER A 31 -6.15 14.06 12.78
C SER A 31 -7.48 14.25 12.05
N SER A 32 -8.20 13.17 11.75
CA SER A 32 -9.56 13.25 11.20
C SER A 32 -10.58 13.78 12.23
N GLY A 33 -10.21 13.86 13.51
CA GLY A 33 -11.06 14.34 14.60
C GLY A 33 -12.07 13.32 15.09
N SER A 34 -12.00 12.07 14.66
CA SER A 34 -12.95 11.04 15.02
C SER A 34 -12.70 10.44 16.40
N MET A 35 -11.47 10.51 16.88
CA MET A 35 -11.09 9.99 18.21
C MET A 35 -9.77 10.57 18.69
N SER A 36 -9.44 10.35 19.98
CA SER A 36 -8.17 10.76 20.55
C SER A 36 -7.01 9.94 19.97
N LEU A 37 -5.78 10.45 20.11
CA LEU A 37 -4.60 9.71 19.64
C LEU A 37 -4.43 8.38 20.40
N GLU A 38 -4.72 8.34 21.70
CA GLU A 38 -4.67 7.11 22.48
C GLU A 38 -5.64 6.06 21.94
N ASP A 39 -6.89 6.45 21.70
CA ASP A 39 -7.90 5.55 21.13
C ASP A 39 -7.53 5.14 19.70
N ALA A 40 -6.98 6.06 18.91
CA ALA A 40 -6.54 5.80 17.55
C ALA A 40 -5.37 4.79 17.54
N ARG A 41 -4.45 4.86 18.48
CA ARG A 41 -3.36 3.88 18.62
C ARG A 41 -3.90 2.49 18.95
N ALA A 42 -4.86 2.42 19.87
CA ALA A 42 -5.51 1.15 20.22
C ALA A 42 -6.26 0.56 19.01
N LYS A 43 -6.98 1.39 18.26
CA LYS A 43 -7.67 0.97 17.04
C LYS A 43 -6.67 0.48 15.98
N SER A 44 -5.59 1.20 15.76
CA SER A 44 -4.55 0.83 14.82
C SER A 44 -3.95 -0.54 15.16
N ALA A 45 -3.58 -0.75 16.42
CA ALA A 45 -3.05 -2.02 16.88
C ALA A 45 -4.04 -3.17 16.66
N ALA A 46 -5.32 -2.95 16.96
CA ALA A 46 -6.38 -3.96 16.77
C ALA A 46 -6.61 -4.27 15.28
N ASP A 47 -6.63 -3.25 14.44
CA ASP A 47 -6.84 -3.41 12.99
C ASP A 47 -5.69 -4.21 12.36
N PHE A 48 -4.44 -3.88 12.70
CA PHE A 48 -3.29 -4.62 12.18
C PHE A 48 -3.22 -6.06 12.73
N ALA A 49 -3.57 -6.27 13.99
CA ALA A 49 -3.63 -7.61 14.56
C ALA A 49 -4.68 -8.49 13.84
N ARG A 50 -5.79 -7.90 13.43
CA ARG A 50 -6.86 -8.57 12.70
C ARG A 50 -6.43 -8.87 11.25
N LEU A 51 -5.80 -7.92 10.58
CA LEU A 51 -5.37 -8.06 9.19
C LEU A 51 -4.16 -8.98 9.03
N LEU A 52 -3.26 -8.96 9.99
CA LEU A 52 -1.97 -9.65 9.94
C LEU A 52 -1.75 -10.53 11.18
N PRO A 53 -2.62 -11.55 11.41
CA PRO A 53 -2.53 -12.40 12.60
C PRO A 53 -1.20 -13.17 12.69
N ASP A 54 -0.56 -13.46 11.57
CA ASP A 54 0.72 -14.17 11.51
C ASP A 54 1.85 -13.25 10.99
N GLY A 55 1.66 -11.93 11.09
CA GLY A 55 2.65 -10.96 10.64
C GLY A 55 2.99 -11.10 9.17
N LEU A 56 4.28 -11.14 8.86
CA LEU A 56 4.77 -11.29 7.49
C LEU A 56 4.32 -12.61 6.83
N ALA A 57 4.05 -13.65 7.62
CA ALA A 57 3.63 -14.97 7.14
C ALA A 57 2.11 -15.12 7.02
N THR A 58 1.35 -14.04 7.20
CA THR A 58 -0.11 -14.08 7.09
C THR A 58 -0.53 -14.57 5.70
N GLU A 59 -1.44 -15.56 5.67
CA GLU A 59 -1.95 -16.13 4.43
C GLU A 59 -2.61 -15.06 3.56
N ASN A 60 -2.38 -15.16 2.25
CA ASN A 60 -2.92 -14.25 1.23
C ASN A 60 -2.38 -12.81 1.30
N GLU A 61 -1.37 -12.58 2.12
CA GLU A 61 -0.70 -11.28 2.19
C GLU A 61 0.72 -11.40 1.63
N ARG A 62 1.13 -10.39 0.86
CA ARG A 62 2.49 -10.32 0.30
C ARG A 62 3.05 -8.94 0.54
N PHE A 63 4.29 -8.91 0.96
CA PHE A 63 5.06 -7.68 1.18
C PHE A 63 6.32 -7.75 0.34
N TRP A 64 6.56 -6.71 -0.44
CA TRP A 64 7.79 -6.60 -1.21
C TRP A 64 8.51 -5.31 -0.86
N THR A 65 9.82 -5.39 -0.76
CA THR A 65 10.69 -4.23 -0.76
C THR A 65 11.10 -3.96 -2.19
N ALA A 66 11.05 -2.69 -2.59
CA ALA A 66 11.39 -2.27 -3.95
C ALA A 66 12.81 -1.71 -3.98
N TYR A 67 13.57 -2.18 -4.95
CA TYR A 67 14.95 -1.73 -5.17
C TYR A 67 15.09 -1.18 -6.58
N ASP A 68 15.87 -0.10 -6.73
CA ASP A 68 16.27 0.37 -8.04
C ASP A 68 17.08 -0.74 -8.72
N ALA A 69 16.65 -1.18 -9.89
CA ALA A 69 17.25 -2.31 -10.58
C ALA A 69 18.67 -2.04 -11.06
N GLU A 70 19.01 -0.77 -11.27
CA GLU A 70 20.33 -0.35 -11.75
C GLU A 70 21.32 -0.12 -10.61
N THR A 71 20.89 0.59 -9.56
CA THR A 71 21.77 0.96 -8.44
C THR A 71 21.74 -0.04 -7.29
N GLY A 72 20.67 -0.82 -7.17
CA GLY A 72 20.44 -1.71 -6.03
C GLY A 72 19.95 -1.00 -4.76
N ALA A 73 19.70 0.30 -4.82
CA ALA A 73 19.24 1.06 -3.67
C ALA A 73 17.77 0.75 -3.36
N GLU A 74 17.44 0.66 -2.07
CA GLU A 74 16.06 0.54 -1.62
C GLU A 74 15.30 1.84 -1.92
N VAL A 75 14.12 1.73 -2.54
CA VAL A 75 13.36 2.90 -2.96
C VAL A 75 11.93 2.94 -2.41
N GLY A 76 11.42 1.84 -1.91
CA GLY A 76 10.06 1.80 -1.37
C GLY A 76 9.60 0.40 -1.03
N LEU A 77 8.29 0.27 -0.86
CA LEU A 77 7.65 -1.01 -0.52
C LEU A 77 6.23 -1.06 -1.04
N ILE A 78 5.68 -2.28 -1.07
CA ILE A 78 4.26 -2.49 -1.35
C ILE A 78 3.73 -3.70 -0.57
N TRP A 79 2.52 -3.55 -0.03
CA TRP A 79 1.75 -4.60 0.63
C TRP A 79 0.50 -4.88 -0.18
N VAL A 80 0.33 -6.13 -0.61
CA VAL A 80 -0.78 -6.58 -1.46
C VAL A 80 -1.50 -7.74 -0.78
N HIS A 81 -2.83 -7.67 -0.79
CA HIS A 81 -3.73 -8.72 -0.35
C HIS A 81 -4.28 -9.47 -1.57
N PHE A 82 -4.28 -10.82 -1.49
CA PHE A 82 -4.84 -11.66 -2.55
C PHE A 82 -6.18 -12.23 -2.12
N GLU A 83 -7.14 -12.26 -3.02
CA GLU A 83 -8.47 -12.81 -2.78
C GLU A 83 -8.98 -13.52 -4.01
N THR A 84 -9.53 -14.73 -3.82
CA THR A 84 -10.18 -15.45 -4.93
C THR A 84 -11.64 -15.04 -4.97
N ARG A 85 -12.08 -14.54 -6.10
CA ARG A 85 -13.46 -14.14 -6.38
C ARG A 85 -14.02 -14.92 -7.56
N SER A 86 -15.31 -14.69 -7.90
CA SER A 86 -15.96 -15.38 -9.02
C SER A 86 -15.25 -15.15 -10.37
N GLU A 87 -14.63 -13.99 -10.55
CA GLU A 87 -13.87 -13.64 -11.76
C GLU A 87 -12.46 -14.24 -11.80
N GLY A 88 -11.97 -14.75 -10.67
CA GLY A 88 -10.64 -15.33 -10.53
C GLY A 88 -9.86 -14.76 -9.36
N LEU A 89 -8.55 -14.90 -9.39
CA LEU A 89 -7.65 -14.37 -8.36
C LEU A 89 -7.54 -12.85 -8.54
N THR A 90 -7.84 -12.11 -7.47
CA THR A 90 -7.75 -10.65 -7.45
C THR A 90 -6.73 -10.20 -6.41
N ALA A 91 -6.26 -8.99 -6.54
CA ALA A 91 -5.32 -8.37 -5.60
C ALA A 91 -5.82 -7.00 -5.17
N PHE A 92 -5.46 -6.61 -3.95
CA PHE A 92 -5.75 -5.28 -3.41
C PHE A 92 -4.50 -4.70 -2.77
N GLY A 93 -4.08 -3.53 -3.22
CA GLY A 93 -2.94 -2.82 -2.63
C GLY A 93 -3.35 -2.12 -1.36
N TYR A 94 -2.88 -2.62 -0.21
CA TYR A 94 -3.17 -2.02 1.08
C TYR A 94 -2.26 -0.85 1.38
N ASP A 95 -0.99 -0.95 1.01
CA ASP A 95 -0.03 0.13 1.24
C ASP A 95 1.03 0.14 0.15
N PHE A 96 1.49 1.33 -0.17
CA PHE A 96 2.43 1.55 -1.24
C PHE A 96 3.19 2.84 -0.90
N GLN A 97 4.50 2.72 -0.76
CA GLN A 97 5.33 3.83 -0.31
C GLN A 97 6.57 3.95 -1.17
N VAL A 98 6.92 5.18 -1.49
CA VAL A 98 8.23 5.57 -2.01
C VAL A 98 8.94 6.32 -0.89
N LEU A 99 10.23 6.05 -0.67
CA LEU A 99 11.02 6.79 0.32
C LEU A 99 10.92 8.28 0.04
N GLU A 100 10.73 9.07 1.09
CA GLU A 100 10.43 10.51 0.96
C GLU A 100 11.43 11.25 0.09
N GLU A 101 12.73 10.99 0.29
CA GLU A 101 13.82 11.63 -0.46
C GLU A 101 13.87 11.23 -1.95
N LEU A 102 13.14 10.17 -2.31
CA LEU A 102 13.12 9.65 -3.68
C LEU A 102 11.81 9.92 -4.41
N ARG A 103 10.88 10.65 -3.77
CA ARG A 103 9.62 11.02 -4.40
C ARG A 103 9.85 11.96 -5.57
N ARG A 104 8.92 11.96 -6.53
CA ARG A 104 8.97 12.79 -7.74
C ARG A 104 10.10 12.41 -8.71
N HIS A 105 10.60 11.18 -8.64
CA HIS A 105 11.66 10.68 -9.54
C HIS A 105 11.18 9.50 -10.40
N GLY A 106 9.85 9.23 -10.41
CA GLY A 106 9.28 8.15 -11.23
C GLY A 106 9.27 6.77 -10.56
N TYR A 107 9.69 6.65 -9.31
CA TYR A 107 9.71 5.37 -8.60
C TYR A 107 8.30 4.85 -8.29
N GLY A 108 7.33 5.73 -8.05
CA GLY A 108 5.96 5.29 -7.83
C GLY A 108 5.41 4.50 -9.01
N ARG A 109 5.56 5.04 -10.20
CA ARG A 109 5.17 4.35 -11.44
C ARG A 109 5.96 3.06 -11.63
N ALA A 110 7.26 3.09 -11.37
CA ALA A 110 8.12 1.92 -11.53
C ALA A 110 7.74 0.78 -10.59
N ILE A 111 7.42 1.08 -9.32
CA ILE A 111 6.96 0.09 -8.35
C ILE A 111 5.63 -0.51 -8.80
N MET A 112 4.67 0.30 -9.22
CA MET A 112 3.37 -0.19 -9.68
C MET A 112 3.51 -1.04 -10.94
N THR A 113 4.35 -0.66 -11.88
CA THR A 113 4.63 -1.44 -13.09
C THR A 113 5.22 -2.81 -12.72
N ALA A 114 6.22 -2.84 -11.86
CA ALA A 114 6.81 -4.09 -11.39
C ALA A 114 5.79 -4.95 -10.64
N THR A 115 4.94 -4.33 -9.84
CA THR A 115 3.87 -5.03 -9.12
C THR A 115 2.89 -5.68 -10.09
N GLU A 116 2.42 -4.95 -11.09
CA GLU A 116 1.50 -5.50 -12.09
C GLU A 116 2.11 -6.70 -12.81
N ASP A 117 3.40 -6.64 -13.14
CA ASP A 117 4.08 -7.75 -13.79
C ASP A 117 4.10 -9.01 -12.91
N VAL A 118 4.45 -8.86 -11.64
CA VAL A 118 4.43 -9.96 -10.66
C VAL A 118 3.02 -10.53 -10.50
N LEU A 119 2.01 -9.66 -10.42
CA LEU A 119 0.62 -10.08 -10.27
C LEU A 119 0.13 -10.86 -11.50
N ARG A 120 0.47 -10.40 -12.71
CA ARG A 120 0.13 -11.13 -13.95
C ARG A 120 0.78 -12.50 -13.99
N GLU A 121 2.02 -12.62 -13.59
CA GLU A 121 2.73 -13.91 -13.50
C GLU A 121 2.05 -14.88 -12.54
N GLN A 122 1.39 -14.37 -11.51
CA GLN A 122 0.67 -15.19 -10.54
C GLN A 122 -0.79 -15.44 -10.93
N GLY A 123 -1.22 -14.99 -12.11
CA GLY A 123 -2.57 -15.22 -12.60
C GLY A 123 -3.62 -14.26 -12.07
N VAL A 124 -3.23 -13.14 -11.49
CA VAL A 124 -4.16 -12.12 -10.99
C VAL A 124 -4.86 -11.45 -12.16
N VAL A 125 -6.19 -11.36 -12.11
CA VAL A 125 -7.01 -10.81 -13.18
C VAL A 125 -7.37 -9.35 -12.98
N SER A 126 -7.32 -8.85 -11.73
CA SER A 126 -7.57 -7.44 -11.43
C SER A 126 -6.87 -7.03 -10.16
N VAL A 127 -6.50 -5.76 -10.07
CA VAL A 127 -5.90 -5.16 -8.88
C VAL A 127 -6.65 -3.88 -8.52
N GLY A 128 -7.01 -3.76 -7.24
CA GLY A 128 -7.66 -2.57 -6.71
C GLY A 128 -6.81 -1.89 -5.66
N LEU A 129 -7.16 -0.67 -5.32
CA LEU A 129 -6.56 0.09 -4.24
C LEU A 129 -7.51 1.18 -3.78
N ASN A 130 -7.23 1.77 -2.63
CA ASN A 130 -7.91 2.98 -2.18
C ASN A 130 -6.94 4.15 -2.28
N VAL A 131 -7.45 5.30 -2.70
CA VAL A 131 -6.70 6.55 -2.68
C VAL A 131 -7.58 7.63 -2.07
N PHE A 132 -7.03 8.39 -1.11
CA PHE A 132 -7.75 9.49 -0.50
C PHE A 132 -7.97 10.62 -1.52
N GLY A 133 -9.13 11.27 -1.45
CA GLY A 133 -9.52 12.29 -2.42
C GLY A 133 -8.60 13.50 -2.47
N ASP A 134 -7.91 13.81 -1.38
CA ASP A 134 -6.94 14.91 -1.30
C ASP A 134 -5.54 14.53 -1.82
N ASN A 135 -5.27 13.24 -2.03
CA ASN A 135 -4.00 12.77 -2.58
C ASN A 135 -4.04 12.82 -4.11
N LEU A 136 -4.01 14.04 -4.65
CA LEU A 136 -4.15 14.27 -6.09
C LEU A 136 -3.01 13.67 -6.91
N GLY A 137 -1.81 13.66 -6.37
CA GLY A 137 -0.64 13.09 -7.04
C GLY A 137 -0.76 11.60 -7.25
N ALA A 138 -1.13 10.87 -6.20
CA ALA A 138 -1.34 9.42 -6.28
C ALA A 138 -2.52 9.09 -7.20
N ARG A 139 -3.62 9.81 -7.07
CA ARG A 139 -4.80 9.61 -7.93
C ARG A 139 -4.45 9.80 -9.40
N SER A 140 -3.73 10.87 -9.73
CA SER A 140 -3.29 11.14 -11.09
C SER A 140 -2.42 10.01 -11.64
N LEU A 141 -1.47 9.51 -10.83
CA LEU A 141 -0.63 8.38 -11.23
C LEU A 141 -1.46 7.15 -11.55
N TYR A 142 -2.40 6.79 -10.68
CA TYR A 142 -3.22 5.60 -10.89
C TYR A 142 -4.11 5.74 -12.12
N GLU A 143 -4.74 6.89 -12.33
CA GLU A 143 -5.55 7.15 -13.53
C GLU A 143 -4.70 7.04 -14.80
N GLN A 144 -3.49 7.58 -14.80
CA GLN A 144 -2.56 7.46 -15.92
C GLN A 144 -2.15 6.02 -16.20
N MET A 145 -2.14 5.17 -15.18
CA MET A 145 -1.82 3.74 -15.31
C MET A 145 -3.02 2.88 -15.64
N GLY A 146 -4.20 3.48 -15.85
CA GLY A 146 -5.39 2.76 -16.27
C GLY A 146 -6.32 2.34 -15.13
N PHE A 147 -6.10 2.81 -13.92
CA PHE A 147 -7.04 2.57 -12.82
C PHE A 147 -8.28 3.44 -13.01
N GLU A 148 -9.44 2.83 -12.79
CA GLU A 148 -10.73 3.49 -12.90
C GLU A 148 -11.37 3.62 -11.52
N VAL A 149 -12.12 4.70 -11.30
CA VAL A 149 -12.88 4.90 -10.06
C VAL A 149 -14.02 3.89 -9.99
N THR A 150 -14.06 3.09 -8.92
CA THR A 150 -15.12 2.10 -8.70
C THR A 150 -16.12 2.54 -7.64
N SER A 151 -15.69 3.38 -6.69
CA SER A 151 -16.57 3.95 -5.67
C SER A 151 -15.98 5.26 -5.15
N VAL A 152 -16.84 6.12 -4.60
CA VAL A 152 -16.43 7.41 -4.03
C VAL A 152 -17.11 7.56 -2.69
N GLN A 153 -16.33 7.83 -1.65
CA GLN A 153 -16.86 8.17 -0.34
C GLN A 153 -16.89 9.69 -0.21
N MET A 154 -18.03 10.22 0.20
CA MET A 154 -18.26 11.67 0.31
C MET A 154 -18.75 12.03 1.70
N ARG A 155 -18.38 13.23 2.17
CA ARG A 155 -18.80 13.74 3.46
C ARG A 155 -19.08 15.24 3.36
N LYS A 156 -20.13 15.68 4.06
CA LYS A 156 -20.45 17.10 4.22
C LYS A 156 -20.48 17.43 5.71
N ARG A 157 -19.78 18.46 6.11
CA ARG A 157 -19.86 18.99 7.48
C ARG A 157 -21.14 19.82 7.59
N LEU A 158 -21.85 19.69 8.73
CA LEU A 158 -23.09 20.43 8.99
C LEU A 158 -22.92 21.48 10.11
N THR A 159 -21.76 21.53 10.72
CA THR A 159 -21.43 22.50 11.78
C THR A 159 -20.12 23.21 11.48
#